data_f07bc2b7944dbbf95477e31e8b2c5caf
#
_entry.id   f07bc2b7944dbbf95477e31e8b2c5caf
#
_cell.length_a   1.000
_cell.length_b   1.000
_cell.length_c   1.000
_cell.angle_alpha   90.00
_cell.angle_beta   90.00
_cell.angle_gamma   90.00
#
_symmetry.space_group_name_H-M   'P 1'
#
loop_
_entity.id
_entity.type
_entity.pdbx_description
1 polymer ?
#
loop_
_entity_poly.entity_id
_entity_poly.type
_entity_poly.pdbx_seq_one_letter_code
_entity_poly.pdbx_strand_id
1 'polypeptide(L)'
;MRIGRIFHFDAAHFLPGYKGKCKRLHGHTYKLEIVVEGKKKENGMVIDFNELKTIVRETVLDRLDHQNMNEIFENPTAENMAEWIFDELNKKIPLCSVRLWEGRDKWVEIEK
;
A
#
# COMPACT_ATOMS: atom_id res chain seq x y z
N MET A 1 17.27 3.98 12.09
CA MET A 1 17.36 4.50 10.73
C MET A 1 16.14 4.03 9.94
N ARG A 2 15.54 4.92 9.19
CA ARG A 2 14.39 4.60 8.35
C ARG A 2 14.79 4.67 6.90
N ILE A 3 14.37 3.71 6.12
CA ILE A 3 14.47 3.75 4.66
C ILE A 3 13.09 3.52 4.07
N GLY A 4 12.88 4.02 2.87
CA GLY A 4 11.59 3.90 2.22
C GLY A 4 11.71 3.66 0.74
N ARG A 5 10.62 3.13 0.18
CA ARG A 5 10.51 2.94 -1.25
C ARG A 5 9.08 3.25 -1.69
N ILE A 6 8.95 3.84 -2.87
CA ILE A 6 7.68 4.28 -3.43
C ILE A 6 7.29 3.35 -4.57
N PHE A 7 6.01 2.98 -4.61
CA PHE A 7 5.41 2.14 -5.63
C PHE A 7 4.16 2.80 -6.16
N HIS A 8 3.76 2.43 -7.37
CA HIS A 8 2.50 2.86 -7.96
C HIS A 8 1.74 1.65 -8.47
N PHE A 9 0.41 1.69 -8.35
CA PHE A 9 -0.45 0.69 -8.97
C PHE A 9 -1.77 1.34 -9.36
N ASP A 10 -2.42 0.77 -10.36
CA ASP A 10 -3.71 1.23 -10.85
C ASP A 10 -4.78 0.23 -10.44
N ALA A 11 -5.89 0.72 -9.92
CA ALA A 11 -6.97 -0.14 -9.49
C ALA A 11 -8.31 0.60 -9.57
N ALA A 12 -9.37 -0.17 -9.70
CA ALA A 12 -10.72 0.35 -9.74
C ALA A 12 -11.47 0.00 -8.45
N HIS A 13 -12.40 0.83 -8.06
CA HIS A 13 -13.30 0.57 -6.96
C HIS A 13 -14.58 1.39 -7.07
N PHE A 14 -15.57 1.00 -6.28
CA PHE A 14 -16.71 1.83 -5.93
C PHE A 14 -16.95 1.70 -4.43
N LEU A 15 -17.56 2.72 -3.83
CA LEU A 15 -17.84 2.73 -2.40
C LEU A 15 -19.31 2.37 -2.16
N PRO A 16 -19.59 1.15 -1.65
CA PRO A 16 -20.97 0.72 -1.39
C PRO A 16 -21.64 1.66 -0.38
N GLY A 17 -22.87 2.06 -0.67
CA GLY A 17 -23.65 2.93 0.21
C GLY A 17 -23.23 4.39 0.23
N TYR A 18 -22.18 4.76 -0.49
CA TYR A 18 -21.76 6.16 -0.58
C TYR A 18 -22.70 6.98 -1.47
N LYS A 19 -22.95 8.23 -1.07
CA LYS A 19 -23.76 9.16 -1.86
C LYS A 19 -22.82 10.05 -2.68
N GLY A 20 -22.93 10.00 -4.01
CA GLY A 20 -22.12 10.81 -4.91
C GLY A 20 -21.36 9.98 -5.93
N LYS A 21 -20.35 10.57 -6.57
CA LYS A 21 -19.63 9.94 -7.69
C LYS A 21 -18.91 8.65 -7.30
N CYS A 22 -18.42 8.55 -6.06
CA CYS A 22 -17.68 7.38 -5.59
C CYS A 22 -18.54 6.12 -5.48
N LYS A 23 -19.86 6.23 -5.57
CA LYS A 23 -20.77 5.10 -5.66
C LYS A 23 -20.59 4.32 -6.96
N ARG A 24 -20.10 4.98 -8.01
CA ARG A 24 -19.90 4.37 -9.33
C ARG A 24 -18.48 3.82 -9.43
N LEU A 25 -18.34 2.74 -10.18
CA LEU A 25 -17.02 2.19 -10.48
C LEU A 25 -16.15 3.24 -11.16
N HIS A 26 -14.97 3.46 -10.61
CA HIS A 26 -13.98 4.38 -11.15
C HIS A 26 -12.57 3.90 -10.80
N GLY A 27 -11.59 4.48 -11.45
CA GLY A 27 -10.19 4.07 -11.25
C GLY A 27 -9.34 5.18 -10.67
N HIS A 28 -8.27 4.76 -9.99
CA HIS A 28 -7.23 5.64 -9.49
C HIS A 28 -5.86 5.06 -9.77
N THR A 29 -4.87 5.93 -9.91
CA THR A 29 -3.48 5.54 -9.71
C THR A 29 -3.16 5.77 -8.25
N TYR A 30 -2.85 4.67 -7.56
CA TYR A 30 -2.45 4.70 -6.16
C TYR A 30 -0.94 4.84 -6.07
N LYS A 31 -0.48 5.66 -5.13
CA LYS A 31 0.92 5.74 -4.76
C LYS A 31 1.09 5.12 -3.39
N LEU A 32 2.03 4.20 -3.26
CA LEU A 32 2.28 3.47 -2.03
C LEU A 32 3.68 3.77 -1.54
N GLU A 33 3.78 4.32 -0.34
CA GLU A 33 5.06 4.59 0.31
C GLU A 33 5.23 3.61 1.47
N ILE A 34 6.29 2.81 1.38
CA ILE A 34 6.62 1.82 2.42
C ILE A 34 7.89 2.27 3.12
N VAL A 35 7.82 2.38 4.44
CA VAL A 35 8.96 2.75 5.29
C VAL A 35 9.26 1.61 6.24
N VAL A 36 10.51 1.18 6.26
CA VAL A 36 11.03 0.20 7.22
C VAL A 36 12.02 0.87 8.15
N GLU A 37 12.15 0.36 9.35
CA GLU A 37 13.05 0.90 10.36
C GLU A 37 13.91 -0.20 10.96
N GLY A 38 15.16 0.07 11.12
CA GLY A 38 16.09 -0.88 11.70
C GLY A 38 17.48 -0.32 11.79
N LYS A 39 18.40 -1.17 12.24
CA LYS A 39 19.82 -0.85 12.29
C LYS A 39 20.50 -1.32 11.03
N LYS A 40 21.49 -0.58 10.62
CA LYS A 40 22.37 -0.95 9.53
C LYS A 40 23.13 -2.25 9.89
N LYS A 41 23.07 -3.22 8.99
CA LYS A 41 23.80 -4.50 9.13
C LYS A 41 25.24 -4.32 8.69
N GLU A 42 26.05 -5.39 8.80
CA GLU A 42 27.46 -5.37 8.39
C GLU A 42 27.64 -5.00 6.92
N ASN A 43 26.68 -5.38 6.07
CA ASN A 43 26.70 -5.02 4.64
C ASN A 43 26.34 -3.56 4.38
N GLY A 44 26.08 -2.76 5.42
CA GLY A 44 25.74 -1.35 5.29
C GLY A 44 24.26 -1.07 5.02
N MET A 45 23.39 -2.06 5.06
CA MET A 45 21.98 -1.93 4.71
C MET A 45 21.06 -2.27 5.88
N VAL A 46 19.96 -1.53 6.00
CA VAL A 46 18.83 -1.94 6.86
C VAL A 46 18.12 -3.12 6.20
N ILE A 47 17.81 -2.96 4.93
CA ILE A 47 17.32 -4.00 4.04
C ILE A 47 17.74 -3.60 2.62
N ASP A 48 18.00 -4.56 1.75
CA ASP A 48 18.29 -4.29 0.34
C ASP A 48 17.03 -3.73 -0.34
N PHE A 49 17.16 -2.63 -1.07
CA PHE A 49 16.03 -2.02 -1.78
C PHE A 49 15.38 -2.97 -2.78
N ASN A 50 16.13 -3.86 -3.40
CA ASN A 50 15.58 -4.84 -4.34
C ASN A 50 14.83 -5.97 -3.61
N GLU A 51 15.31 -6.37 -2.45
CA GLU A 51 14.61 -7.32 -1.59
C GLU A 51 13.28 -6.73 -1.12
N LEU A 52 13.29 -5.48 -0.68
CA LEU A 52 12.08 -4.76 -0.29
C LEU A 52 11.09 -4.68 -1.44
N LYS A 53 11.56 -4.36 -2.64
CA LYS A 53 10.73 -4.33 -3.85
C LYS A 53 10.06 -5.68 -4.11
N THR A 54 10.82 -6.77 -4.04
CA THR A 54 10.30 -8.11 -4.29
C THR A 54 9.21 -8.48 -3.30
N ILE A 55 9.44 -8.20 -2.02
CA ILE A 55 8.48 -8.50 -0.96
C ILE A 55 7.18 -7.69 -1.17
N VAL A 56 7.29 -6.40 -1.44
CA VAL A 56 6.12 -5.54 -1.66
C VAL A 56 5.36 -5.97 -2.91
N ARG A 57 6.07 -6.26 -3.99
CA ARG A 57 5.44 -6.72 -5.23
C ARG A 57 4.66 -8.01 -5.01
N GLU A 58 5.28 -9.01 -4.43
CA GLU A 58 4.65 -10.33 -4.24
C GLU A 58 3.52 -10.29 -3.21
N THR A 59 3.65 -9.47 -2.18
CA THR A 59 2.68 -9.41 -1.10
C THR A 59 1.49 -8.51 -1.43
N VAL A 60 1.73 -7.40 -2.12
CA VAL A 60 0.73 -6.35 -2.33
C VAL A 60 0.42 -6.13 -3.80
N LEU A 61 1.42 -5.77 -4.60
CA LEU A 61 1.18 -5.31 -5.97
C LEU A 61 0.58 -6.39 -6.86
N ASP A 62 1.05 -7.63 -6.76
CA ASP A 62 0.54 -8.75 -7.56
C ASP A 62 -0.94 -9.03 -7.27
N ARG A 63 -1.42 -8.62 -6.11
CA ARG A 63 -2.83 -8.83 -5.71
C ARG A 63 -3.74 -7.65 -6.06
N LEU A 64 -3.19 -6.44 -6.08
CA LEU A 64 -4.00 -5.23 -6.20
C LEU A 64 -3.88 -4.54 -7.56
N ASP A 65 -2.73 -4.62 -8.21
CA ASP A 65 -2.48 -3.88 -9.45
C ASP A 65 -3.37 -4.41 -10.57
N HIS A 66 -4.04 -3.48 -11.27
CA HIS A 66 -4.96 -3.78 -12.38
C HIS A 66 -6.16 -4.64 -11.97
N GLN A 67 -6.59 -4.52 -10.71
CA GLN A 67 -7.73 -5.28 -10.18
C GLN A 67 -8.89 -4.36 -9.81
N ASN A 68 -10.06 -4.97 -9.69
CA ASN A 68 -11.22 -4.33 -9.09
C ASN A 68 -11.20 -4.63 -7.59
N MET A 69 -11.00 -3.59 -6.80
CA MET A 69 -10.84 -3.73 -5.35
C MET A 69 -12.08 -4.28 -4.66
N ASN A 70 -13.27 -4.11 -5.26
CA ASN A 70 -14.50 -4.67 -4.70
C ASN A 70 -14.58 -6.20 -4.76
N GLU A 71 -13.73 -6.83 -5.57
CA GLU A 71 -13.60 -8.29 -5.59
C GLU A 71 -12.68 -8.80 -4.47
N ILE A 72 -11.90 -7.92 -3.85
CA ILE A 72 -10.91 -8.26 -2.82
C ILE A 72 -11.38 -7.77 -1.45
N PHE A 73 -11.95 -6.58 -1.40
CA PHE A 73 -12.41 -5.94 -0.16
C PHE A 73 -13.92 -5.74 -0.19
N GLU A 74 -14.56 -5.97 0.93
CA GLU A 74 -15.98 -5.69 1.07
C GLU A 74 -16.28 -4.20 0.94
N ASN A 75 -15.42 -3.36 1.53
CA ASN A 75 -15.50 -1.91 1.43
C ASN A 75 -14.11 -1.34 1.13
N PRO A 76 -13.77 -1.13 -0.16
CA PRO A 76 -12.41 -0.76 -0.57
C PRO A 76 -12.12 0.74 -0.45
N THR A 77 -12.28 1.31 0.74
CA THR A 77 -11.80 2.64 1.05
C THR A 77 -10.27 2.63 1.11
N ALA A 78 -9.65 3.79 0.93
CA ALA A 78 -8.20 3.90 1.08
C ALA A 78 -7.76 3.46 2.48
N GLU A 79 -8.57 3.77 3.50
CA GLU A 79 -8.32 3.35 4.88
C GLU A 79 -8.26 1.83 5.03
N ASN A 80 -9.26 1.14 4.54
CA ASN A 80 -9.32 -0.33 4.64
C ASN A 80 -8.22 -1.00 3.81
N MET A 81 -7.92 -0.46 2.64
CA MET A 81 -6.83 -0.95 1.82
C MET A 81 -5.47 -0.76 2.52
N ALA A 82 -5.24 0.40 3.11
CA ALA A 82 -4.00 0.70 3.82
C ALA A 82 -3.82 -0.21 5.05
N GLU A 83 -4.87 -0.47 5.80
CA GLU A 83 -4.81 -1.42 6.93
C GLU A 83 -4.40 -2.81 6.48
N TRP A 84 -5.01 -3.30 5.40
CA TRP A 84 -4.67 -4.61 4.86
C TRP A 84 -3.21 -4.68 4.40
N ILE A 85 -2.76 -3.65 3.69
CA ILE A 85 -1.37 -3.56 3.22
C ILE A 85 -0.41 -3.58 4.42
N PHE A 86 -0.71 -2.78 5.44
CA PHE A 86 0.11 -2.71 6.66
C PHE A 86 0.20 -4.08 7.33
N ASP A 87 -0.94 -4.72 7.55
CA ASP A 87 -1.00 -6.01 8.25
C ASP A 87 -0.23 -7.10 7.49
N GLU A 88 -0.37 -7.14 6.18
CA GLU A 88 0.32 -8.14 5.36
C GLU A 88 1.84 -7.93 5.32
N LEU A 89 2.29 -6.70 5.17
CA LEU A 89 3.73 -6.40 5.12
C LEU A 89 4.38 -6.50 6.49
N ASN A 90 3.67 -6.16 7.56
CA ASN A 90 4.20 -6.22 8.92
C ASN A 90 4.59 -7.64 9.35
N LYS A 91 4.04 -8.65 8.71
CA LYS A 91 4.40 -10.05 8.94
C LYS A 91 5.76 -10.42 8.35
N LYS A 92 6.28 -9.63 7.42
CA LYS A 92 7.43 -10.01 6.60
C LYS A 92 8.66 -9.11 6.74
N ILE A 93 8.45 -7.84 7.11
CA ILE A 93 9.53 -6.84 7.18
C ILE A 93 9.39 -6.01 8.45
N PRO A 94 10.47 -5.33 8.88
CA PRO A 94 10.41 -4.41 10.03
C PRO A 94 9.72 -3.11 9.63
N LEU A 95 8.43 -3.21 9.36
CA LEU A 95 7.61 -2.13 8.85
C LEU A 95 7.46 -1.01 9.86
N CYS A 96 7.71 0.22 9.45
CA CYS A 96 7.50 1.42 10.25
C CYS A 96 6.18 2.09 9.90
N SER A 97 5.95 2.33 8.61
CA SER A 97 4.73 3.00 8.17
C SER A 97 4.36 2.62 6.74
N VAL A 98 3.08 2.79 6.45
CA VAL A 98 2.51 2.70 5.10
C VAL A 98 1.74 3.98 4.87
N ARG A 99 2.00 4.65 3.75
CA ARG A 99 1.19 5.75 3.27
C ARG A 99 0.62 5.38 1.91
N LEU A 100 -0.70 5.40 1.80
CA LEU A 100 -1.41 5.08 0.57
C LEU A 100 -2.11 6.33 0.05
N TRP A 101 -1.71 6.76 -1.13
CA TRP A 101 -2.29 7.89 -1.83
C TRP A 101 -3.34 7.42 -2.82
N GLU A 102 -4.52 8.01 -2.74
CA GLU A 102 -5.57 7.86 -3.75
C GLU A 102 -5.53 9.10 -4.64
N GLY A 103 -4.88 8.97 -5.80
CA GLY A 103 -4.59 10.12 -6.65
C GLY A 103 -3.47 10.98 -6.11
N ARG A 104 -3.52 12.30 -6.39
CA ARG A 104 -2.40 13.21 -6.16
C ARG A 104 -2.41 13.94 -4.82
N ASP A 105 -3.56 14.06 -4.18
CA ASP A 105 -3.75 15.01 -3.08
C ASP A 105 -4.44 14.41 -1.85
N LYS A 106 -4.74 13.11 -1.86
CA LYS A 106 -5.42 12.44 -0.75
C LYS A 106 -4.65 11.19 -0.34
N TRP A 107 -4.44 11.01 0.93
CA TRP A 107 -3.68 9.87 1.43
C TRP A 107 -4.11 9.47 2.83
N VAL A 108 -3.82 8.23 3.14
CA VAL A 108 -4.00 7.63 4.47
C VAL A 108 -2.64 7.11 4.91
N GLU A 109 -2.31 7.30 6.17
CA GLU A 109 -1.07 6.79 6.74
C GLU A 109 -1.34 5.94 7.97
N ILE A 110 -0.68 4.79 8.03
CA ILE A 110 -0.66 3.94 9.21
C ILE A 110 0.79 3.83 9.67
N GLU A 111 1.02 4.16 10.92
CA GLU A 111 2.33 4.11 11.56
C GLU A 111 2.27 3.17 12.74
N LYS A 112 3.36 2.47 12.92
CA LYS A 112 3.51 1.51 14.03
C LYS A 112 3.68 2.22 15.37
#